data_334e939e8aa149f99186da1fdd9b7e01
#
_entry.id   334e939e8aa149f99186da1fdd9b7e01
#
_cell.length_a   1.000
_cell.length_b   1.000
_cell.length_c   1.000
_cell.angle_alpha   90.00
_cell.angle_beta   90.00
_cell.angle_gamma   90.00
#
_symmetry.space_group_name_H-M   'P 1'
#
loop_
_entity.id
_entity.type
_entity.pdbx_description
1 polymer ?
#
loop_
_entity_poly.entity_id
_entity_poly.type
_entity_poly.pdbx_seq_one_letter_code
_entity_poly.pdbx_strand_id
1 'polypeptide(L)'
;MYDFIALGCGLVGKFVVTKLTDMGYKVHVVDLKIPDEIKHNISISYIEGDVFHIVEDLPETKMILNLLPGSIGEIVRPTLISKGIDIVDLAFTESEPTIHNQLAVNNDCKLIWDVGIAPGFSNMLIKKEYTNDSKINEVTIKVGGNPAQPD
;
A
#
# COMPACT_ATOMS: atom_id res chain seq x y z
N MET A 1 13.21 -13.57 -7.43
CA MET A 1 12.08 -12.66 -7.70
C MET A 1 10.98 -12.93 -6.70
N TYR A 2 10.46 -11.89 -6.03
CA TYR A 2 9.31 -11.95 -5.12
C TYR A 2 8.02 -11.69 -5.89
N ASP A 3 6.89 -12.13 -5.35
CA ASP A 3 5.57 -11.73 -5.86
C ASP A 3 5.23 -10.32 -5.38
N PHE A 4 5.56 -10.03 -4.11
CA PHE A 4 5.32 -8.72 -3.50
C PHE A 4 6.51 -8.25 -2.67
N ILE A 5 6.76 -6.94 -2.72
CA ILE A 5 7.53 -6.23 -1.69
C ILE A 5 6.56 -5.36 -0.91
N ALA A 6 6.49 -5.56 0.40
CA ALA A 6 5.68 -4.75 1.31
C ALA A 6 6.59 -3.74 2.03
N LEU A 7 6.36 -2.47 1.80
CA LEU A 7 7.00 -1.36 2.51
C LEU A 7 6.10 -0.94 3.66
N GLY A 8 6.53 -1.18 4.88
CA GLY A 8 5.75 -0.97 6.09
C GLY A 8 5.11 -2.25 6.62
N CYS A 9 5.39 -2.57 7.88
CA CYS A 9 4.91 -3.75 8.60
C CYS A 9 4.23 -3.40 9.93
N GLY A 10 3.52 -2.27 9.96
CA GLY A 10 2.65 -1.87 11.06
C GLY A 10 1.40 -2.75 11.16
N LEU A 11 0.34 -2.27 11.81
CA LEU A 11 -0.90 -3.04 12.02
C LEU A 11 -1.49 -3.60 10.72
N VAL A 12 -1.62 -2.77 9.69
CA VAL A 12 -2.16 -3.18 8.39
C VAL A 12 -1.16 -4.03 7.63
N GLY A 13 0.10 -3.57 7.55
CA GLY A 13 1.16 -4.26 6.82
C GLY A 13 1.37 -5.69 7.31
N LYS A 14 1.44 -5.91 8.62
CA LYS A 14 1.54 -7.23 9.23
C LYS A 14 0.41 -8.15 8.78
N PHE A 15 -0.84 -7.67 8.82
CA PHE A 15 -1.99 -8.45 8.38
C PHE A 15 -1.92 -8.80 6.89
N VAL A 16 -1.60 -7.83 6.04
CA VAL A 16 -1.50 -8.03 4.57
C VAL A 16 -0.40 -9.04 4.25
N VAL A 17 0.80 -8.86 4.82
CA VAL A 17 1.94 -9.75 4.60
C VAL A 17 1.61 -11.19 5.01
N THR A 18 1.03 -11.39 6.19
CA THR A 18 0.64 -12.71 6.67
C THR A 18 -0.37 -13.35 5.71
N LYS A 19 -1.42 -12.63 5.31
CA LYS A 19 -2.44 -13.13 4.40
C LYS A 19 -1.89 -13.53 3.03
N LEU A 20 -1.03 -12.71 2.45
CA LEU A 20 -0.41 -13.03 1.17
C LEU A 20 0.49 -14.27 1.28
N THR A 21 1.24 -14.40 2.38
CA THR A 21 2.07 -15.58 2.62
C THR A 21 1.23 -16.85 2.83
N ASP A 22 0.12 -16.76 3.57
CA ASP A 22 -0.82 -17.88 3.75
C ASP A 22 -1.45 -18.32 2.42
N MET A 23 -1.58 -17.41 1.45
CA MET A 23 -2.04 -17.70 0.09
C MET A 23 -0.94 -18.28 -0.81
N GLY A 24 0.29 -18.45 -0.29
CA GLY A 24 1.42 -19.05 -1.00
C GLY A 24 2.27 -18.07 -1.82
N TYR A 25 2.08 -16.77 -1.67
CA TYR A 25 2.91 -15.76 -2.33
C TYR A 25 4.25 -15.57 -1.62
N LYS A 26 5.29 -15.28 -2.39
CA LYS A 26 6.62 -14.92 -1.90
C LYS A 26 6.66 -13.43 -1.58
N VAL A 27 6.70 -13.10 -0.29
CA VAL A 27 6.67 -11.72 0.19
C VAL A 27 8.02 -11.33 0.79
N HIS A 28 8.50 -10.14 0.42
CA HIS A 28 9.65 -9.48 1.05
C HIS A 28 9.16 -8.24 1.79
N VAL A 29 9.58 -8.05 3.02
CA VAL A 29 9.11 -6.98 3.90
C VAL A 29 10.25 -6.02 4.20
N VAL A 30 9.96 -4.72 4.13
CA VAL A 30 10.88 -3.65 4.53
C VAL A 30 10.21 -2.79 5.59
N ASP A 31 10.81 -2.66 6.75
CA ASP A 31 10.36 -1.76 7.82
C ASP A 31 11.55 -1.37 8.72
N LEU A 32 11.44 -0.26 9.43
CA LEU A 32 12.42 0.11 10.46
C LEU A 32 12.56 -0.95 11.54
N LYS A 33 11.44 -1.61 11.87
CA LYS A 33 11.38 -2.67 12.88
C LYS A 33 10.36 -3.74 12.46
N ILE A 34 10.86 -4.91 12.18
CA ILE A 34 10.00 -6.06 11.83
C ILE A 34 9.41 -6.70 13.10
N PRO A 35 8.08 -6.92 13.17
CA PRO A 35 7.45 -7.64 14.28
C PRO A 35 7.98 -9.07 14.43
N ASP A 36 8.09 -9.55 15.67
CA ASP A 36 8.63 -10.88 15.95
C ASP A 36 7.82 -12.00 15.26
N GLU A 37 6.51 -11.85 15.13
CA GLU A 37 5.65 -12.82 14.43
C GLU A 37 6.06 -12.97 12.96
N ILE A 38 6.50 -11.89 12.33
CA ILE A 38 7.00 -11.89 10.94
C ILE A 38 8.40 -12.50 10.88
N LYS A 39 9.28 -12.14 11.82
CA LYS A 39 10.65 -12.70 11.89
C LYS A 39 10.68 -14.21 12.06
N HIS A 40 9.74 -14.76 12.83
CA HIS A 40 9.64 -16.20 13.06
C HIS A 40 8.96 -16.97 11.92
N ASN A 41 8.37 -16.28 10.94
CA ASN A 41 7.77 -16.93 9.78
C ASN A 41 8.84 -17.16 8.70
N ILE A 42 9.31 -18.40 8.58
CA ILE A 42 10.36 -18.80 7.63
C ILE A 42 9.98 -18.60 6.15
N SER A 43 8.71 -18.40 5.86
CA SER A 43 8.21 -18.13 4.50
C SER A 43 8.27 -16.65 4.11
N ILE A 44 8.60 -15.77 5.06
CA ILE A 44 8.68 -14.33 4.83
C ILE A 44 10.14 -13.90 4.85
N SER A 45 10.57 -13.25 3.78
CA SER A 45 11.87 -12.58 3.73
C SER A 45 11.71 -11.13 4.22
N TYR A 46 12.70 -10.58 4.89
CA TYR A 46 12.61 -9.21 5.37
C TYR A 46 13.98 -8.50 5.45
N ILE A 47 13.92 -7.17 5.46
CA ILE A 47 15.05 -6.28 5.81
C ILE A 47 14.56 -5.27 6.85
N GLU A 48 15.29 -5.15 7.97
CA GLU A 48 15.09 -4.05 8.92
C GLU A 48 15.98 -2.87 8.53
N GLY A 49 15.38 -1.71 8.34
CA GLY A 49 16.12 -0.49 8.06
C GLY A 49 15.25 0.63 7.54
N ASP A 50 15.89 1.77 7.30
CA ASP A 50 15.23 2.96 6.81
C ASP A 50 14.86 2.80 5.33
N VAL A 51 13.56 2.91 5.05
CA VAL A 51 13.02 2.79 3.69
C VAL A 51 13.65 3.78 2.71
N PHE A 52 14.02 4.97 3.17
CA PHE A 52 14.64 5.98 2.30
C PHE A 52 15.99 5.53 1.71
N HIS A 53 16.68 4.63 2.40
CA HIS A 53 17.93 4.03 1.90
C HIS A 53 17.67 2.75 1.12
N ILE A 54 16.74 1.92 1.60
CA ILE A 54 16.49 0.59 1.03
C ILE A 54 15.73 0.69 -0.29
N VAL A 55 14.87 1.71 -0.47
CA VAL A 55 14.04 1.86 -1.66
C VAL A 55 14.84 1.98 -2.96
N GLU A 56 16.09 2.44 -2.89
CA GLU A 56 16.95 2.55 -4.07
C GLU A 56 17.38 1.19 -4.61
N ASP A 57 17.58 0.19 -3.73
CA ASP A 57 18.12 -1.14 -4.08
C ASP A 57 17.18 -2.28 -3.64
N LEU A 58 15.92 -2.21 -4.07
CA LEU A 58 14.94 -3.27 -3.80
C LEU A 58 15.22 -4.51 -4.66
N PRO A 59 15.01 -5.72 -4.11
CA PRO A 59 15.14 -6.94 -4.89
C PRO A 59 14.05 -7.05 -5.96
N GLU A 60 14.26 -7.92 -6.96
CA GLU A 60 13.27 -8.14 -8.02
C GLU A 60 11.91 -8.59 -7.48
N THR A 61 10.84 -7.93 -7.93
CA THR A 61 9.47 -8.22 -7.53
C THR A 61 8.49 -7.96 -8.68
N LYS A 62 7.31 -8.58 -8.60
CA LYS A 62 6.22 -8.32 -9.55
C LYS A 62 5.40 -7.09 -9.17
N MET A 63 5.30 -6.76 -7.89
CA MET A 63 4.46 -5.67 -7.39
C MET A 63 4.99 -5.11 -6.07
N ILE A 64 4.81 -3.82 -5.86
CA ILE A 64 5.16 -3.13 -4.61
C ILE A 64 3.87 -2.75 -3.88
N LEU A 65 3.84 -3.00 -2.57
CA LEU A 65 2.78 -2.58 -1.67
C LEU A 65 3.32 -1.45 -0.79
N ASN A 66 2.87 -0.22 -1.01
CA ASN A 66 3.22 0.91 -0.17
C ASN A 66 2.23 0.98 1.02
N LEU A 67 2.62 0.41 2.14
CA LEU A 67 1.84 0.31 3.37
C LEU A 67 2.40 1.23 4.47
N LEU A 68 3.25 2.18 4.08
CA LEU A 68 3.89 3.15 4.96
C LEU A 68 2.88 4.21 5.44
N PRO A 69 3.17 4.88 6.56
CA PRO A 69 2.45 6.09 6.95
C PRO A 69 2.46 7.13 5.81
N GLY A 70 1.38 7.90 5.67
CA GLY A 70 1.20 8.83 4.56
C GLY A 70 2.38 9.76 4.32
N SER A 71 2.92 10.36 5.39
CA SER A 71 4.06 11.29 5.31
C SER A 71 5.35 10.66 4.76
N ILE A 72 5.54 9.36 4.96
CA ILE A 72 6.72 8.63 4.46
C ILE A 72 6.41 8.06 3.07
N GLY A 73 5.24 7.45 2.92
CA GLY A 73 4.81 6.82 1.66
C GLY A 73 4.75 7.81 0.50
N GLU A 74 4.35 9.05 0.75
CA GLU A 74 4.32 10.12 -0.24
C GLU A 74 5.72 10.48 -0.75
N ILE A 75 6.70 10.56 0.16
CA ILE A 75 8.07 10.94 -0.20
C ILE A 75 8.75 9.84 -1.04
N VAL A 76 8.54 8.57 -0.72
CA VAL A 76 9.18 7.46 -1.46
C VAL A 76 8.46 7.13 -2.77
N ARG A 77 7.21 7.54 -2.95
CA ARG A 77 6.39 7.21 -4.12
C ARG A 77 7.05 7.51 -5.46
N PRO A 78 7.66 8.69 -5.70
CA PRO A 78 8.33 8.98 -6.97
C PRO A 78 9.45 7.97 -7.29
N THR A 79 10.26 7.62 -6.28
CA THR A 79 11.34 6.63 -6.45
C THR A 79 10.76 5.25 -6.79
N LEU A 80 9.67 4.84 -6.13
CA LEU A 80 9.00 3.58 -6.44
C LEU A 80 8.47 3.53 -7.87
N ILE A 81 7.81 4.61 -8.33
CA ILE A 81 7.29 4.73 -9.70
C ILE A 81 8.43 4.63 -10.72
N SER A 82 9.57 5.26 -10.44
CA SER A 82 10.73 5.24 -11.34
C SER A 82 11.33 3.85 -11.54
N LYS A 83 10.98 2.86 -10.72
CA LYS A 83 11.40 1.46 -10.91
C LYS A 83 10.62 0.72 -12.00
N GLY A 84 9.52 1.29 -12.51
CA GLY A 84 8.69 0.65 -13.53
C GLY A 84 7.97 -0.61 -13.03
N ILE A 85 7.70 -0.70 -11.74
CA ILE A 85 7.00 -1.81 -11.11
C ILE A 85 5.62 -1.33 -10.66
N ASP A 86 4.57 -2.12 -10.90
CA ASP A 86 3.21 -1.78 -10.48
C ASP A 86 3.12 -1.64 -8.95
N ILE A 87 2.35 -0.64 -8.50
CA ILE A 87 2.27 -0.26 -7.08
C ILE A 87 0.80 -0.28 -6.62
N VAL A 88 0.57 -0.90 -5.47
CA VAL A 88 -0.65 -0.72 -4.68
C VAL A 88 -0.29 0.14 -3.48
N ASP A 89 -0.89 1.33 -3.38
CA ASP A 89 -0.53 2.36 -2.42
C ASP A 89 -1.66 2.59 -1.42
N LEU A 90 -1.40 2.25 -0.16
CA LEU A 90 -2.30 2.45 0.97
C LEU A 90 -1.97 3.75 1.73
N ALA A 91 -0.83 4.38 1.43
CA ALA A 91 -0.40 5.59 2.11
C ALA A 91 -1.39 6.72 1.85
N PHE A 92 -2.09 7.14 2.91
CA PHE A 92 -3.01 8.27 2.86
C PHE A 92 -2.22 9.57 2.93
N THR A 93 -2.26 10.36 1.87
CA THR A 93 -1.40 11.53 1.66
C THR A 93 -2.21 12.80 1.49
N GLU A 94 -1.59 13.95 1.80
CA GLU A 94 -2.23 15.27 1.60
C GLU A 94 -2.30 15.63 0.11
N SER A 95 -1.28 15.26 -0.66
CA SER A 95 -1.27 15.53 -2.10
C SER A 95 -2.01 14.44 -2.87
N GLU A 96 -2.66 14.85 -3.95
CA GLU A 96 -3.33 13.92 -4.86
C GLU A 96 -2.28 13.15 -5.68
N PRO A 97 -2.26 11.80 -5.64
CA PRO A 97 -1.26 11.00 -6.35
C PRO A 97 -1.22 11.20 -7.87
N THR A 98 -2.25 11.80 -8.47
CA THR A 98 -2.31 12.15 -9.90
C THR A 98 -1.21 13.11 -10.34
N ILE A 99 -0.56 13.84 -9.43
CA ILE A 99 0.62 14.65 -9.73
C ILE A 99 1.77 13.82 -10.33
N HIS A 100 1.78 12.51 -10.08
CA HIS A 100 2.78 11.58 -10.57
C HIS A 100 2.39 10.86 -11.87
N ASN A 101 1.23 11.19 -12.49
CA ASN A 101 0.75 10.50 -13.69
C ASN A 101 1.78 10.46 -14.83
N GLN A 102 2.44 11.59 -15.13
CA GLN A 102 3.44 11.62 -16.19
C GLN A 102 4.65 10.75 -15.87
N LEU A 103 5.07 10.73 -14.60
CA LEU A 103 6.18 9.88 -14.17
C LEU A 103 5.81 8.39 -14.30
N ALA A 104 4.58 8.01 -13.91
CA ALA A 104 4.10 6.65 -14.02
C ALA A 104 4.01 6.17 -15.48
N VAL A 105 3.48 7.03 -16.37
CA VAL A 105 3.43 6.73 -17.81
C VAL A 105 4.83 6.56 -18.39
N ASN A 106 5.77 7.43 -18.05
CA ASN A 106 7.14 7.38 -18.57
C ASN A 106 7.91 6.13 -18.13
N ASN A 107 7.51 5.52 -16.99
CA ASN A 107 8.15 4.34 -16.44
C ASN A 107 7.31 3.05 -16.61
N ASP A 108 6.22 3.08 -17.38
CA ASP A 108 5.28 1.95 -17.56
C ASP A 108 4.82 1.35 -16.22
N CYS A 109 4.60 2.20 -15.22
CA CYS A 109 4.16 1.83 -13.87
C CYS A 109 2.67 2.14 -13.69
N LYS A 110 1.91 1.16 -13.21
CA LYS A 110 0.52 1.37 -12.79
C LYS A 110 0.49 1.58 -11.28
N LEU A 111 -0.09 2.71 -10.87
CA LEU A 111 -0.28 3.05 -9.47
C LEU A 111 -1.76 3.00 -9.12
N ILE A 112 -2.14 2.08 -8.22
CA ILE A 112 -3.48 2.03 -7.62
C ILE A 112 -3.35 2.59 -6.20
N TRP A 113 -4.04 3.68 -5.93
CA TRP A 113 -3.98 4.41 -4.66
C TRP A 113 -5.37 4.51 -4.01
N ASP A 114 -5.42 4.98 -2.76
CA ASP A 114 -6.64 5.02 -1.95
C ASP A 114 -7.29 3.63 -1.77
N VAL A 115 -6.47 2.60 -1.57
CA VAL A 115 -6.92 1.22 -1.44
C VAL A 115 -7.21 0.80 0.01
N GLY A 116 -7.55 1.76 0.86
CA GLY A 116 -7.98 1.52 2.23
C GLY A 116 -9.46 1.09 2.35
N ILE A 117 -10.04 1.31 3.52
CA ILE A 117 -11.48 1.07 3.78
C ILE A 117 -12.29 2.28 3.32
N ALA A 118 -11.88 3.48 3.73
CA ALA A 118 -12.45 4.76 3.32
C ALA A 118 -11.35 5.84 3.40
N PRO A 119 -10.81 6.24 2.25
CA PRO A 119 -11.17 5.85 0.86
C PRO A 119 -10.74 4.42 0.50
N GLY A 120 -11.34 3.87 -0.56
CA GLY A 120 -11.01 2.58 -1.16
C GLY A 120 -12.20 1.64 -1.23
N PHE A 121 -12.35 0.71 -0.30
CA PHE A 121 -13.41 -0.30 -0.30
C PHE A 121 -14.83 0.31 -0.35
N SER A 122 -15.06 1.40 0.40
CA SER A 122 -16.31 2.16 0.34
C SER A 122 -16.63 2.67 -1.06
N ASN A 123 -15.63 3.19 -1.77
CA ASN A 123 -15.79 3.68 -3.15
C ASN A 123 -16.14 2.55 -4.12
N MET A 124 -15.52 1.37 -3.95
CA MET A 124 -15.84 0.19 -4.77
C MET A 124 -17.27 -0.30 -4.52
N LEU A 125 -17.73 -0.31 -3.28
CA LEU A 125 -19.11 -0.68 -2.94
C LEU A 125 -20.12 0.29 -3.55
N ILE A 126 -19.89 1.60 -3.42
CA ILE A 126 -20.73 2.63 -4.02
C ILE A 126 -20.82 2.45 -5.54
N LYS A 127 -19.67 2.25 -6.19
CA LYS A 127 -19.64 2.04 -7.64
C LYS A 127 -20.41 0.79 -8.05
N LYS A 128 -20.28 -0.29 -7.29
CA LYS A 128 -21.02 -1.55 -7.53
C LYS A 128 -22.53 -1.31 -7.44
N GLU A 129 -22.99 -0.68 -6.35
CA GLU A 129 -24.42 -0.40 -6.16
C GLU A 129 -24.97 0.57 -7.21
N TYR A 130 -24.25 1.63 -7.54
CA TYR A 130 -24.64 2.57 -8.60
C TYR A 130 -24.69 1.90 -9.99
N THR A 131 -23.86 0.90 -10.23
CA THR A 131 -23.92 0.13 -11.48
C THR A 131 -25.16 -0.76 -11.54
N ASN A 132 -25.63 -1.25 -10.39
CA ASN A 132 -26.86 -2.04 -10.27
C ASN A 132 -28.12 -1.17 -10.33
N ASP A 133 -28.08 0.02 -9.74
CA ASP A 133 -29.20 0.99 -9.72
C ASP A 133 -28.69 2.43 -9.88
N SER A 134 -28.77 2.94 -11.10
CA SER A 134 -28.35 4.31 -11.44
C SER A 134 -29.28 5.41 -10.86
N LYS A 135 -30.36 5.03 -10.15
CA LYS A 135 -31.27 5.98 -9.50
C LYS A 135 -30.82 6.40 -8.10
N ILE A 136 -29.72 5.80 -7.60
CA ILE A 136 -29.13 6.24 -6.33
C ILE A 136 -28.67 7.69 -6.46
N ASN A 137 -29.21 8.56 -5.61
CA ASN A 137 -28.93 10.00 -5.60
C ASN A 137 -28.28 10.49 -4.30
N GLU A 138 -28.17 9.61 -3.32
CA GLU A 138 -27.54 9.93 -2.04
C GLU A 138 -26.79 8.70 -1.50
N VAL A 139 -25.60 8.94 -0.95
CA VAL A 139 -24.77 7.93 -0.28
C VAL A 139 -24.23 8.52 1.03
N THR A 140 -24.43 7.81 2.12
CA THR A 140 -23.85 8.19 3.42
C THR A 140 -22.80 7.16 3.84
N ILE A 141 -21.55 7.61 4.04
CA ILE A 141 -20.47 6.80 4.56
C ILE A 141 -20.18 7.21 6.00
N LYS A 142 -20.29 6.28 6.95
CA LYS A 142 -19.92 6.51 8.35
C LYS A 142 -18.64 5.77 8.65
N VAL A 143 -17.58 6.50 9.01
CA VAL A 143 -16.25 5.97 9.29
C VAL A 143 -15.90 6.27 10.74
N GLY A 144 -15.40 5.25 11.45
CA GLY A 144 -14.76 5.39 12.75
C GLY A 144 -13.24 5.48 12.59
N GLY A 145 -12.53 5.71 13.67
CA GLY A 145 -11.06 5.73 13.69
C GLY A 145 -10.48 7.11 14.07
N ASN A 146 -11.31 7.99 14.61
CA ASN A 146 -10.81 9.20 15.23
C ASN A 146 -9.96 8.85 16.46
N PRO A 147 -8.82 9.53 16.71
CA PRO A 147 -8.04 9.34 17.92
C PRO A 147 -8.91 9.60 19.16
N ALA A 148 -8.66 8.82 20.21
CA ALA A 148 -9.43 8.93 21.45
C ALA A 148 -9.20 10.28 22.18
N GLN A 149 -8.08 10.94 21.89
CA GLN A 149 -7.76 12.31 22.34
C GLN A 149 -7.11 13.05 21.17
N PRO A 150 -7.48 14.31 20.92
CA PRO A 150 -6.70 15.17 20.04
C PRO A 150 -5.35 15.45 20.72
N ASP A 151 -4.25 15.23 20.01
CA ASP A 151 -2.91 15.63 20.45
C ASP A 151 -2.79 17.14 20.51
#